data_926cdd04e52820c76b778648815d2db9
#
_entry.id   926cdd04e52820c76b778648815d2db9
#
_cell.length_a   1.000
_cell.length_b   1.000
_cell.length_c   1.000
_cell.angle_alpha   90.00
_cell.angle_beta   90.00
_cell.angle_gamma   90.00
#
_symmetry.space_group_name_H-M   'P 1'
#
loop_
_entity.id
_entity.type
_entity.pdbx_description
1 polymer ?
#
loop_
_entity_poly.entity_id
_entity_poly.type
_entity_poly.pdbx_seq_one_letter_code
_entity_poly.pdbx_strand_id
1 'polypeptide(L)'
;IIRRRGENISSQEVENVVKRHPNVLDCAVLAVPSELGEDEVKAYVTPREGATPDPEELVYWCAENLAYFKVPRYWEIRDELPRTPSLRVRKDVLRQEREDLIEGCFDMEAAGIKLR
;
A
#
# COMPACT_ATOMS: atom_id res chain seq x y z
N ILE A 1 4.32 12.87 -1.02
CA ILE A 1 3.85 12.89 0.38
C ILE A 1 2.34 12.68 0.41
N ILE A 2 1.92 11.79 1.27
CA ILE A 2 0.51 11.48 1.48
C ILE A 2 0.05 12.21 2.74
N ARG A 3 -1.09 12.87 2.68
CA ARG A 3 -1.61 13.59 3.84
C ARG A 3 -2.87 12.91 4.37
N ARG A 4 -2.80 12.39 5.57
CA ARG A 4 -3.89 11.66 6.21
C ARG A 4 -4.08 12.14 7.64
N ARG A 5 -5.31 12.57 7.98
CA ARG A 5 -5.67 13.02 9.32
C ARG A 5 -4.74 14.12 9.85
N GLY A 6 -4.33 15.04 8.97
CA GLY A 6 -3.42 16.13 9.31
C GLY A 6 -1.95 15.74 9.39
N GLU A 7 -1.62 14.47 9.18
CA GLU A 7 -0.25 13.97 9.25
C GLU A 7 0.33 13.75 7.85
N ASN A 8 1.59 14.11 7.65
CA ASN A 8 2.30 13.85 6.42
C ASN A 8 2.93 12.46 6.48
N ILE A 9 2.70 11.66 5.44
CA ILE A 9 3.21 10.30 5.36
C ILE A 9 4.14 10.18 4.15
N SER A 10 5.34 9.68 4.38
CA SER A 10 6.28 9.39 3.30
C SER A 10 5.95 8.04 2.68
N SER A 11 5.59 8.02 1.39
CA SER A 11 5.36 6.77 0.68
C SER A 11 6.61 5.90 0.68
N GLN A 12 7.79 6.51 0.60
CA GLN A 12 9.06 5.80 0.61
C GLN A 12 9.29 5.06 1.93
N GLU A 13 8.95 5.68 3.04
CA GLU A 13 9.07 5.04 4.36
C GLU A 13 8.19 3.79 4.45
N VAL A 14 6.94 3.91 4.01
CA VAL A 14 6.00 2.79 4.03
C VAL A 14 6.46 1.68 3.09
N GLU A 15 6.87 2.04 1.87
CA GLU A 15 7.39 1.08 0.90
C GLU A 15 8.58 0.31 1.46
N ASN A 16 9.50 1.00 2.13
CA ASN A 16 10.69 0.36 2.70
C ASN A 16 10.33 -0.66 3.78
N VAL A 17 9.34 -0.34 4.61
CA VAL A 17 8.88 -1.26 5.65
C VAL A 17 8.22 -2.49 5.05
N VAL A 18 7.33 -2.31 4.08
CA VAL A 18 6.63 -3.42 3.43
C VAL A 18 7.62 -4.33 2.71
N LYS A 19 8.60 -3.75 2.02
CA LYS A 19 9.60 -4.53 1.27
C LYS A 19 10.53 -5.36 2.15
N ARG A 20 10.60 -5.07 3.44
CA ARG A 20 11.39 -5.89 4.37
C ARG A 20 10.71 -7.20 4.74
N HIS A 21 9.41 -7.33 4.45
CA HIS A 21 8.70 -8.59 4.69
C HIS A 21 9.26 -9.68 3.78
N PRO A 22 9.53 -10.89 4.31
CA PRO A 22 10.19 -11.95 3.53
C PRO A 22 9.41 -12.43 2.30
N ASN A 23 8.09 -12.26 2.28
CA ASN A 23 7.26 -12.71 1.16
C ASN A 23 7.01 -11.61 0.11
N VAL A 24 7.55 -10.41 0.32
CA VAL A 24 7.33 -9.27 -0.58
C VAL A 24 8.58 -9.04 -1.43
N LEU A 25 8.40 -9.04 -2.76
CA LEU A 25 9.46 -8.69 -3.69
C LEU A 25 9.55 -7.19 -3.88
N ASP A 26 8.41 -6.54 -4.04
CA ASP A 26 8.35 -5.11 -4.29
C ASP A 26 7.04 -4.51 -3.77
N CYS A 27 7.03 -3.19 -3.61
CA CYS A 27 5.88 -2.47 -3.11
C CYS A 27 5.84 -1.06 -3.69
N ALA A 28 4.65 -0.59 -4.03
CA ALA A 28 4.42 0.79 -4.41
C ALA A 28 3.27 1.33 -3.56
N VAL A 29 3.46 2.50 -2.97
CA VAL A 29 2.47 3.12 -2.09
C VAL A 29 1.96 4.40 -2.73
N LEU A 30 0.65 4.53 -2.80
CA LEU A 30 -0.03 5.68 -3.39
C LEU A 30 -1.04 6.28 -2.42
N ALA A 31 -1.29 7.58 -2.59
CA ALA A 31 -2.45 8.23 -2.01
C ALA A 31 -3.67 7.94 -2.88
N VAL A 32 -4.78 7.60 -2.24
CA VAL A 32 -6.07 7.46 -2.91
C VAL A 32 -7.08 8.36 -2.21
N PRO A 33 -8.05 8.95 -2.93
CA PRO A 33 -9.03 9.84 -2.30
C PRO A 33 -9.93 9.07 -1.32
N SER A 34 -10.24 9.71 -0.19
CA SER A 34 -11.24 9.18 0.73
C SER A 34 -12.53 9.99 0.63
N GLU A 35 -13.61 9.46 1.20
CA GLU A 35 -14.90 10.15 1.26
C GLU A 35 -14.86 11.45 2.06
N LEU A 36 -13.88 11.58 2.94
CA LEU A 36 -13.74 12.74 3.82
C LEU A 36 -12.87 13.84 3.21
N GLY A 37 -12.48 13.70 1.94
CA GLY A 37 -11.65 14.69 1.27
C GLY A 37 -10.16 14.62 1.63
N GLU A 38 -9.77 13.65 2.45
CA GLU A 38 -8.37 13.39 2.77
C GLU A 38 -7.83 12.24 1.93
N ASP A 39 -6.52 12.05 1.96
CA ASP A 39 -5.91 10.89 1.33
C ASP A 39 -6.00 9.67 2.23
N GLU A 40 -6.16 8.51 1.63
CA GLU A 40 -5.91 7.24 2.28
C GLU A 40 -4.69 6.60 1.63
N VAL A 41 -4.11 5.64 2.32
CA VAL A 41 -2.89 4.99 1.85
C VAL A 41 -3.24 3.65 1.22
N LYS A 42 -2.80 3.46 -0.03
CA LYS A 42 -2.94 2.19 -0.74
C LYS A 42 -1.56 1.61 -1.05
N ALA A 43 -1.37 0.33 -0.76
CA ALA A 43 -0.14 -0.38 -1.09
C ALA A 43 -0.40 -1.43 -2.17
N TYR A 44 0.42 -1.41 -3.22
CA TYR A 44 0.50 -2.46 -4.22
C TYR A 44 1.68 -3.34 -3.84
N VAL A 45 1.47 -4.65 -3.81
CA VAL A 45 2.50 -5.60 -3.39
C VAL A 45 2.73 -6.64 -4.47
N THR A 46 3.99 -6.83 -4.83
CA THR A 46 4.39 -7.93 -5.72
C THR A 46 5.00 -9.02 -4.85
N PRO A 47 4.45 -10.24 -4.86
CA PRO A 47 5.00 -11.33 -4.04
C PRO A 47 6.32 -11.85 -4.60
N ARG A 48 7.15 -12.42 -3.71
CA ARG A 48 8.29 -13.19 -4.15
C ARG A 48 7.80 -14.47 -4.82
N GLU A 49 8.63 -15.03 -5.71
CA GLU A 49 8.30 -16.27 -6.39
C GLU A 49 7.94 -17.36 -5.39
N GLY A 50 6.78 -17.99 -5.60
CA GLY A 50 6.29 -19.05 -4.72
C GLY A 50 5.67 -18.59 -3.43
N ALA A 51 5.63 -17.28 -3.18
CA ALA A 51 5.03 -16.73 -1.96
C ALA A 51 3.61 -16.22 -2.22
N THR A 52 2.76 -16.28 -1.18
CA THR A 52 1.40 -15.75 -1.22
C THR A 52 1.22 -14.87 0.01
N PRO A 53 1.69 -13.61 -0.04
CA PRO A 53 1.54 -12.74 1.11
C PRO A 53 0.08 -12.47 1.42
N ASP A 54 -0.27 -12.52 2.71
CA ASP A 54 -1.61 -12.25 3.19
C ASP A 54 -1.69 -10.75 3.55
N PRO A 55 -2.63 -9.99 2.98
CA PRO A 55 -2.76 -8.57 3.31
C PRO A 55 -2.93 -8.32 4.80
N GLU A 56 -3.68 -9.17 5.51
CA GLU A 56 -3.85 -9.03 6.96
C GLU A 56 -2.52 -9.15 7.70
N GLU A 57 -1.69 -10.12 7.33
CA GLU A 57 -0.36 -10.28 7.89
C GLU A 57 0.52 -9.05 7.60
N LEU A 58 0.41 -8.50 6.39
CA LEU A 58 1.16 -7.30 6.01
C LEU A 58 0.74 -6.08 6.83
N VAL A 59 -0.56 -5.97 7.15
CA VAL A 59 -1.06 -4.90 8.00
C VAL A 59 -0.39 -4.97 9.37
N TYR A 60 -0.36 -6.14 10.00
CA TYR A 60 0.26 -6.30 11.31
C TYR A 60 1.78 -6.12 11.27
N TRP A 61 2.41 -6.55 10.19
CA TRP A 61 3.83 -6.28 9.97
C TRP A 61 4.12 -4.78 9.96
N CYS A 62 3.30 -4.01 9.25
CA CYS A 62 3.44 -2.56 9.22
C CYS A 62 3.16 -1.94 10.59
N ALA A 63 2.15 -2.45 11.30
CA ALA A 63 1.78 -1.92 12.61
C ALA A 63 2.91 -2.05 13.64
N GLU A 64 3.74 -3.08 13.50
CA GLU A 64 4.91 -3.28 14.37
C GLU A 64 6.07 -2.35 14.03
N ASN A 65 6.10 -1.82 12.81
CA ASN A 65 7.25 -1.09 12.28
C ASN A 65 6.95 0.37 11.89
N LEU A 66 5.69 0.80 11.97
CA LEU A 66 5.24 2.14 11.59
C LEU A 66 4.25 2.68 12.62
N ALA A 67 4.15 4.00 12.71
CA ALA A 67 3.06 4.62 13.44
C ALA A 67 1.72 4.18 12.83
N TYR A 68 0.70 4.01 13.66
CA TYR A 68 -0.58 3.44 13.22
C TYR A 68 -1.20 4.18 12.03
N PHE A 69 -1.08 5.51 11.97
CA PHE A 69 -1.67 6.30 10.89
C PHE A 69 -0.94 6.17 9.56
N LYS A 70 0.24 5.55 9.55
CA LYS A 70 1.04 5.31 8.35
C LYS A 70 0.76 3.96 7.70
N VAL A 71 0.05 3.07 8.39
CA VAL A 71 -0.24 1.73 7.87
C VAL A 71 -1.24 1.84 6.72
N PRO A 72 -0.95 1.24 5.55
CA PRO A 72 -1.89 1.29 4.42
C PRO A 72 -3.24 0.68 4.78
N ARG A 73 -4.31 1.37 4.37
CA ARG A 73 -5.66 0.87 4.54
C ARG A 73 -6.03 -0.13 3.44
N TYR A 74 -5.63 0.18 2.20
CA TYR A 74 -5.99 -0.62 1.04
C TYR A 74 -4.76 -1.37 0.53
N TRP A 75 -4.97 -2.62 0.13
CA TRP A 75 -3.89 -3.49 -0.34
C TRP A 75 -4.33 -4.22 -1.62
N GLU A 76 -3.45 -4.23 -2.60
CA GLU A 76 -3.67 -4.95 -3.84
C GLU A 76 -2.42 -5.76 -4.15
N ILE A 77 -2.60 -7.08 -4.33
CA ILE A 77 -1.50 -7.97 -4.69
C ILE A 77 -1.46 -8.07 -6.22
N ARG A 78 -0.29 -7.86 -6.80
CA ARG A 78 -0.10 -7.90 -8.26
C ARG A 78 1.16 -8.68 -8.59
N ASP A 79 1.10 -9.44 -9.67
CA ASP A 79 2.28 -10.19 -10.13
C ASP A 79 3.39 -9.27 -10.63
N GLU A 80 3.02 -8.13 -11.20
CA GLU A 80 3.96 -7.15 -11.73
C GLU A 80 3.49 -5.73 -11.46
N LEU A 81 4.44 -4.81 -11.40
CA LEU A 81 4.17 -3.38 -11.34
C LEU A 81 4.74 -2.72 -12.61
N PRO A 82 4.06 -1.71 -13.18
CA PRO A 82 4.59 -0.99 -14.34
C PRO A 82 5.89 -0.27 -13.97
N ARG A 83 6.90 -0.37 -14.83
CA ARG A 83 8.22 0.19 -14.55
C ARG A 83 8.77 0.98 -15.73
N THR A 84 9.64 1.92 -15.39
CA THR A 84 10.45 2.63 -16.41
C THR A 84 11.60 1.72 -16.85
N PRO A 85 12.31 2.07 -17.95
CA PRO A 85 13.52 1.34 -18.32
C PRO A 85 14.60 1.30 -17.23
N SER A 86 14.60 2.28 -16.31
CA SER A 86 15.50 2.28 -15.16
C SER A 86 14.96 1.54 -13.95
N LEU A 87 13.90 0.75 -14.12
CA LEU A 87 13.27 -0.13 -13.11
C LEU A 87 12.54 0.60 -11.99
N ARG A 88 12.20 1.86 -12.17
CA ARG A 88 11.35 2.60 -11.23
C ARG A 88 9.89 2.24 -11.47
N VAL A 89 9.13 2.10 -10.40
CA VAL A 89 7.69 1.86 -10.52
C VAL A 89 7.00 3.11 -11.09
N ARG A 90 6.18 2.90 -12.11
CA ARG A 90 5.40 3.96 -12.75
C ARG A 90 4.09 4.19 -11.99
N LYS A 91 4.15 4.99 -10.95
CA LYS A 91 2.96 5.30 -10.15
C LYS A 91 1.91 6.06 -10.96
N ASP A 92 2.32 6.84 -11.95
CA ASP A 92 1.41 7.53 -12.85
C ASP A 92 0.51 6.55 -13.62
N VAL A 93 1.08 5.44 -14.08
CA VAL A 93 0.31 4.37 -14.75
C VAL A 93 -0.68 3.74 -13.78
N LEU A 94 -0.23 3.45 -12.56
CA LEU A 94 -1.12 2.85 -11.54
C LEU A 94 -2.32 3.76 -11.22
N ARG A 95 -2.08 5.07 -11.14
CA ARG A 95 -3.15 6.03 -10.85
C ARG A 95 -4.18 6.13 -11.96
N GLN A 96 -3.78 5.88 -13.19
CA GLN A 96 -4.62 6.06 -14.38
C GLN A 96 -5.27 4.79 -14.88
N GLU A 97 -4.94 3.62 -14.31
CA GLU A 97 -5.41 2.36 -14.87
C GLU A 97 -6.92 2.12 -14.66
N ARG A 98 -7.54 2.82 -13.70
CA ARG A 98 -8.98 2.75 -13.48
C ARG A 98 -9.43 3.93 -12.62
N GLU A 99 -10.72 4.28 -12.72
CA GLU A 99 -11.28 5.42 -11.98
C GLU A 99 -11.30 5.19 -10.47
N ASP A 100 -11.70 3.98 -10.06
CA ASP A 100 -11.78 3.64 -8.64
C ASP A 100 -10.62 2.73 -8.26
N LEU A 101 -9.62 3.32 -7.63
CA LEU A 101 -8.40 2.60 -7.24
C LEU A 101 -8.58 1.69 -6.02
N ILE A 102 -9.70 1.78 -5.34
CA ILE A 102 -9.96 0.96 -4.14
C ILE A 102 -10.87 -0.22 -4.42
N GLU A 103 -11.53 -0.26 -5.57
CA GLU A 103 -12.41 -1.36 -5.94
C GLU A 103 -11.64 -2.68 -6.00
N GLY A 104 -12.16 -3.69 -5.33
CA GLY A 104 -11.54 -5.01 -5.31
C GLY A 104 -10.33 -5.16 -4.42
N CYS A 105 -9.92 -4.10 -3.73
CA CYS A 105 -8.76 -4.16 -2.84
C CYS A 105 -9.15 -4.71 -1.47
N PHE A 106 -8.17 -5.30 -0.77
CA PHE A 106 -8.33 -5.60 0.63
C PHE A 106 -8.43 -4.27 1.39
N ASP A 107 -9.47 -4.11 2.20
CA ASP A 107 -9.69 -2.92 3.02
C ASP A 107 -9.55 -3.31 4.49
N MET A 108 -8.50 -2.82 5.13
CA MET A 108 -8.20 -3.08 6.53
C MET A 108 -9.38 -2.75 7.45
N GLU A 109 -10.06 -1.63 7.20
CA GLU A 109 -11.17 -1.20 8.05
C GLU A 109 -12.40 -2.07 7.84
N ALA A 110 -12.69 -2.47 6.60
CA ALA A 110 -13.79 -3.37 6.30
C ALA A 110 -13.56 -4.75 6.90
N ALA A 111 -12.29 -5.17 7.05
CA ALA A 111 -11.93 -6.42 7.68
C ALA A 111 -12.01 -6.37 9.22
N GLY A 112 -12.32 -5.20 9.78
CA GLY A 112 -12.45 -5.03 11.23
C GLY A 112 -11.12 -4.90 11.98
N ILE A 113 -10.03 -4.64 11.28
CA ILE A 113 -8.72 -4.48 11.90
C ILE A 113 -8.60 -3.10 12.50
N LYS A 114 -8.31 -3.02 13.79
CA LYS A 114 -8.07 -1.78 14.50
C LYS A 114 -6.67 -1.79 15.08
N LEU A 115 -5.89 -0.77 14.75
CA LEU A 115 -4.49 -0.66 15.18
C LEU A 115 -4.31 0.25 16.39
N ARG A 116 -5.42 0.78 16.87
CA ARG A 116 -5.37 1.77 17.93
C ARG A 116 -6.32 1.44 19.06
#